data_5d2f0dae7a68187ac70394dfe230a842
#
_entry.id   5d2f0dae7a68187ac70394dfe230a842
#
_cell.length_a   1.000
_cell.length_b   1.000
_cell.length_c   1.000
_cell.angle_alpha   90.00
_cell.angle_beta   90.00
_cell.angle_gamma   90.00
#
_symmetry.space_group_name_H-M   'P 1'
#
loop_
_entity.id
_entity.type
_entity.pdbx_description
1 polymer ?
#
loop_
_entity_poly.entity_id
_entity_poly.type
_entity_poly.pdbx_seq_one_letter_code
_entity_poly.pdbx_strand_id
1 'polypeptide(L)'
;MKIPASKIDFASEALNLGFIMHHAEKDYLMLTNWLTDEENKLPSNASHQVGIGCVAFNDEGKLLSVQEKTGGFQGIWKLPTGLVNAREDLNIACQREVMEETGIHTEFIGILSFRHMHNSLFGKSDLFFVCLMKPTSSEIMKEHSEIARCEWIDVEQYTTQHQILKNPIHAKLAQFIERVAADKDKTAHLTQSVCANGFKSGTSVLYLPPIV
;
A
#
# COMPACT_ATOMS: atom_id res chain seq x y z
N MET A 1 21.63 21.28 0.48
CA MET A 1 21.80 21.70 -0.92
C MET A 1 20.98 20.81 -1.82
N LYS A 2 20.25 21.38 -2.77
CA LYS A 2 19.49 20.62 -3.81
C LYS A 2 20.24 20.75 -5.14
N ILE A 3 20.68 19.65 -5.71
CA ILE A 3 21.38 19.59 -6.99
C ILE A 3 20.41 19.04 -8.03
N PRO A 4 20.00 19.81 -9.06
CA PRO A 4 19.18 19.30 -10.16
C PRO A 4 19.87 18.13 -10.89
N ALA A 5 19.11 17.16 -11.40
CA ALA A 5 19.65 16.03 -12.15
C ALA A 5 20.50 16.45 -13.36
N SER A 6 20.16 17.57 -14.01
CA SER A 6 20.94 18.15 -15.12
C SER A 6 22.30 18.72 -14.70
N LYS A 7 22.59 18.81 -13.40
CA LYS A 7 23.85 19.33 -12.82
C LYS A 7 24.45 18.34 -11.82
N ILE A 8 24.22 17.05 -12.01
CA ILE A 8 24.64 16.00 -11.05
C ILE A 8 26.17 15.97 -10.86
N ASP A 9 26.95 16.42 -11.84
CA ASP A 9 28.42 16.46 -11.77
C ASP A 9 28.94 17.30 -10.60
N PHE A 10 28.16 18.29 -10.12
CA PHE A 10 28.50 19.05 -8.91
C PHE A 10 28.39 18.25 -7.60
N ALA A 11 27.81 17.04 -7.64
CA ALA A 11 27.68 16.21 -6.44
C ALA A 11 29.04 15.81 -5.88
N SER A 12 30.01 15.50 -6.74
CA SER A 12 31.37 15.14 -6.33
C SER A 12 32.05 16.26 -5.53
N GLU A 13 31.99 17.49 -6.04
CA GLU A 13 32.55 18.65 -5.35
C GLU A 13 31.85 18.92 -4.01
N ALA A 14 30.53 18.79 -3.97
CA ALA A 14 29.79 18.96 -2.72
C ALA A 14 30.20 17.93 -1.66
N LEU A 15 30.40 16.65 -2.04
CA LEU A 15 30.87 15.60 -1.14
C LEU A 15 32.28 15.90 -0.62
N ASN A 16 33.18 16.42 -1.49
CA ASN A 16 34.53 16.84 -1.08
C ASN A 16 34.49 18.02 -0.09
N LEU A 17 33.45 18.86 -0.12
CA LEU A 17 33.19 19.94 0.81
C LEU A 17 32.48 19.48 2.11
N GLY A 18 32.33 18.18 2.35
CA GLY A 18 31.76 17.63 3.57
C GLY A 18 30.22 17.52 3.55
N PHE A 19 29.57 17.68 2.41
CA PHE A 19 28.15 17.35 2.29
C PHE A 19 27.98 15.83 2.27
N ILE A 20 26.87 15.36 2.84
CA ILE A 20 26.45 13.94 2.82
C ILE A 20 25.16 13.78 2.02
N MET A 21 24.99 12.61 1.39
CA MET A 21 23.76 12.29 0.66
C MET A 21 22.61 12.13 1.64
N HIS A 22 21.48 12.79 1.36
CA HIS A 22 20.25 12.65 2.12
C HIS A 22 19.24 11.79 1.37
N HIS A 23 18.84 12.20 0.16
CA HIS A 23 17.94 11.45 -0.72
C HIS A 23 18.05 11.92 -2.17
N ALA A 24 17.53 11.13 -3.07
CA ALA A 24 17.38 11.48 -4.49
C ALA A 24 15.91 11.37 -4.91
N GLU A 25 15.50 12.27 -5.78
CA GLU A 25 14.24 12.24 -6.50
C GLU A 25 14.51 12.18 -8.01
N LYS A 26 13.46 12.03 -8.83
CA LYS A 26 13.59 11.90 -10.28
C LYS A 26 14.39 13.05 -10.92
N ASP A 27 14.30 14.26 -10.37
CA ASP A 27 14.80 15.52 -10.94
C ASP A 27 15.93 16.16 -10.13
N TYR A 28 16.30 15.60 -8.95
CA TYR A 28 17.35 16.14 -8.12
C TYR A 28 17.97 15.15 -7.12
N LEU A 29 19.17 15.51 -6.64
CA LEU A 29 19.84 14.93 -5.46
C LEU A 29 19.82 15.97 -4.33
N MET A 30 19.41 15.53 -3.12
CA MET A 30 19.49 16.33 -1.90
C MET A 30 20.70 15.93 -1.08
N LEU A 31 21.55 16.92 -0.79
CA LEU A 31 22.70 16.80 0.09
C LEU A 31 22.52 17.68 1.31
N THR A 32 23.05 17.27 2.43
CA THR A 32 23.06 18.02 3.70
C THR A 32 24.45 18.16 4.25
N ASN A 33 24.73 19.25 4.94
CA ASN A 33 25.94 19.46 5.74
C ASN A 33 25.51 20.13 7.05
N TRP A 34 25.84 19.51 8.17
CA TRP A 34 25.55 20.03 9.50
C TRP A 34 26.74 20.87 9.94
N LEU A 35 26.56 22.19 10.16
CA LEU A 35 27.65 23.15 10.29
C LEU A 35 28.03 23.46 11.75
N THR A 36 27.38 22.85 12.73
CA THR A 36 27.67 23.05 14.14
C THR A 36 28.23 21.80 14.78
N ASP A 37 28.90 21.92 15.94
CA ASP A 37 29.41 20.79 16.71
C ASP A 37 28.33 20.06 17.53
N GLU A 38 27.06 20.56 17.48
CA GLU A 38 25.95 19.90 18.13
C GLU A 38 25.50 18.66 17.35
N GLU A 39 24.75 17.79 18.00
CA GLU A 39 24.14 16.61 17.39
C GLU A 39 23.25 17.02 16.18
N ASN A 40 23.44 16.34 15.07
CA ASN A 40 22.64 16.57 13.87
C ASN A 40 21.17 16.16 14.09
N LYS A 41 20.26 17.14 14.08
CA LYS A 41 18.81 16.98 14.29
C LYS A 41 17.99 16.99 13.01
N LEU A 42 18.63 16.94 11.84
CA LEU A 42 17.88 16.83 10.58
C LEU A 42 17.16 15.48 10.52
N PRO A 43 15.86 15.47 10.16
CA PRO A 43 15.15 14.21 9.93
C PRO A 43 15.86 13.38 8.86
N SER A 44 15.95 12.08 9.07
CA SER A 44 16.42 11.16 8.03
C SER A 44 15.43 11.12 6.86
N ASN A 45 15.87 10.61 5.72
CA ASN A 45 14.99 10.30 4.59
C ASN A 45 13.86 9.35 5.01
N ALA A 46 12.73 9.45 4.32
CA ALA A 46 11.58 8.55 4.54
C ALA A 46 12.02 7.09 4.59
N SER A 47 11.65 6.39 5.66
CA SER A 47 12.10 5.04 5.98
C SER A 47 11.12 3.96 5.54
N HIS A 48 9.89 4.35 5.13
CA HIS A 48 8.81 3.42 4.82
C HIS A 48 8.29 3.62 3.39
N GLN A 49 7.91 2.50 2.79
CA GLN A 49 6.95 2.43 1.69
C GLN A 49 5.57 2.09 2.24
N VAL A 50 4.53 2.47 1.53
CA VAL A 50 3.15 2.16 1.88
C VAL A 50 2.55 1.31 0.77
N GLY A 51 2.11 0.11 1.15
CA GLY A 51 1.39 -0.79 0.26
C GLY A 51 -0.04 -0.97 0.69
N ILE A 52 -0.89 -1.41 -0.23
CA ILE A 52 -2.30 -1.75 0.04
C ILE A 52 -2.65 -3.12 -0.52
N GLY A 53 -3.61 -3.78 0.15
CA GLY A 53 -4.29 -4.97 -0.33
C GLY A 53 -5.79 -4.83 -0.14
N CYS A 54 -6.57 -5.18 -1.15
CA CYS A 54 -8.00 -4.88 -1.21
C CYS A 54 -8.84 -6.14 -1.02
N VAL A 55 -9.68 -6.15 0.00
CA VAL A 55 -10.67 -7.19 0.27
C VAL A 55 -12.00 -6.69 -0.27
N ALA A 56 -12.53 -7.36 -1.29
CA ALA A 56 -13.81 -7.06 -1.88
C ALA A 56 -14.63 -8.35 -2.00
N PHE A 57 -15.88 -8.31 -1.55
CA PHE A 57 -16.82 -9.42 -1.70
C PHE A 57 -17.96 -9.01 -2.62
N ASN A 58 -18.38 -9.94 -3.50
CA ASN A 58 -19.59 -9.75 -4.29
C ASN A 58 -20.86 -10.11 -3.48
N ASP A 59 -22.03 -9.99 -4.10
CA ASP A 59 -23.33 -10.28 -3.46
C ASP A 59 -23.50 -11.77 -3.08
N GLU A 60 -22.71 -12.67 -3.71
CA GLU A 60 -22.65 -14.10 -3.36
C GLU A 60 -21.69 -14.40 -2.22
N GLY A 61 -20.99 -13.38 -1.68
CA GLY A 61 -19.96 -13.54 -0.64
C GLY A 61 -18.62 -14.05 -1.15
N LYS A 62 -18.40 -14.11 -2.47
CA LYS A 62 -17.12 -14.51 -3.06
C LYS A 62 -16.11 -13.37 -3.01
N LEU A 63 -14.84 -13.73 -2.80
CA LEU A 63 -13.71 -12.81 -2.70
C LEU A 63 -13.11 -12.52 -4.07
N LEU A 64 -12.93 -11.24 -4.40
CA LEU A 64 -12.17 -10.82 -5.58
C LEU A 64 -10.70 -11.17 -5.39
N SER A 65 -10.17 -11.99 -6.30
CA SER A 65 -8.79 -12.47 -6.19
C SER A 65 -8.11 -12.52 -7.55
N VAL A 66 -6.80 -12.32 -7.53
CA VAL A 66 -5.96 -12.33 -8.72
C VAL A 66 -4.82 -13.35 -8.59
N GLN A 67 -4.28 -13.79 -9.72
CA GLN A 67 -3.03 -14.56 -9.80
C GLN A 67 -2.07 -13.80 -10.69
N GLU A 68 -0.83 -13.61 -10.23
CA GLU A 68 0.23 -13.00 -11.04
C GLU A 68 0.80 -13.96 -12.06
N LYS A 69 1.28 -13.41 -13.18
CA LYS A 69 1.98 -14.18 -14.22
C LYS A 69 3.38 -14.59 -13.80
N THR A 70 4.03 -13.77 -12.99
CA THR A 70 5.43 -13.92 -12.57
C THR A 70 5.59 -13.60 -11.09
N GLY A 71 6.77 -13.87 -10.55
CA GLY A 71 7.09 -13.53 -9.16
C GLY A 71 6.80 -14.63 -8.16
N GLY A 72 6.99 -14.33 -6.87
CA GLY A 72 6.89 -15.31 -5.78
C GLY A 72 5.48 -15.81 -5.49
N PHE A 73 4.45 -15.15 -6.04
CA PHE A 73 3.03 -15.51 -5.91
C PHE A 73 2.42 -16.02 -7.21
N GLN A 74 3.25 -16.43 -8.18
CA GLN A 74 2.76 -16.98 -9.45
C GLN A 74 1.82 -18.16 -9.20
N GLY A 75 0.62 -18.11 -9.79
CA GLY A 75 -0.39 -19.14 -9.70
C GLY A 75 -1.08 -19.28 -8.34
N ILE A 76 -0.79 -18.40 -7.39
CA ILE A 76 -1.43 -18.34 -6.07
C ILE A 76 -2.49 -17.25 -6.09
N TRP A 77 -3.68 -17.55 -5.56
CA TRP A 77 -4.71 -16.54 -5.37
C TRP A 77 -4.27 -15.55 -4.29
N LYS A 78 -4.23 -14.28 -4.62
CA LYS A 78 -3.95 -13.18 -3.72
C LYS A 78 -5.00 -12.10 -3.83
N LEU A 79 -5.05 -11.20 -2.87
CA LEU A 79 -5.82 -9.97 -2.98
C LEU A 79 -5.26 -9.09 -4.10
N PRO A 80 -6.05 -8.22 -4.75
CA PRO A 80 -5.52 -7.09 -5.51
C PRO A 80 -4.64 -6.23 -4.61
N THR A 81 -3.44 -5.86 -5.08
CA THR A 81 -2.43 -5.18 -4.25
C THR A 81 -1.62 -4.18 -5.06
N GLY A 82 -1.13 -3.13 -4.42
CA GLY A 82 -0.19 -2.22 -5.04
C GLY A 82 0.49 -1.29 -4.06
N LEU A 83 1.29 -0.36 -4.58
CA LEU A 83 1.94 0.68 -3.81
C LEU A 83 1.13 1.97 -3.88
N VAL A 84 1.11 2.68 -2.76
CA VAL A 84 0.54 4.04 -2.70
C VAL A 84 1.52 5.01 -3.32
N ASN A 85 1.07 5.79 -4.28
CA ASN A 85 1.90 6.80 -4.94
C ASN A 85 2.17 8.01 -4.03
N ALA A 86 3.21 8.77 -4.35
CA ALA A 86 3.48 10.03 -3.64
C ALA A 86 2.27 10.96 -3.74
N ARG A 87 1.77 11.44 -2.58
CA ARG A 87 0.61 12.34 -2.45
C ARG A 87 -0.74 11.69 -2.82
N GLU A 88 -0.82 10.38 -2.81
CA GLU A 88 -2.05 9.63 -3.04
C GLU A 88 -2.64 9.20 -1.69
N ASP A 89 -3.96 9.38 -1.50
CA ASP A 89 -4.65 8.88 -0.33
C ASP A 89 -4.93 7.37 -0.45
N LEU A 90 -4.99 6.66 0.69
CA LEU A 90 -5.18 5.20 0.72
C LEU A 90 -6.43 4.73 -0.03
N ASN A 91 -7.54 5.45 0.13
CA ASN A 91 -8.80 5.12 -0.55
C ASN A 91 -8.68 5.23 -2.08
N ILE A 92 -7.95 6.23 -2.57
CA ILE A 92 -7.71 6.43 -4.00
C ILE A 92 -6.78 5.33 -4.54
N ALA A 93 -5.69 5.03 -3.82
CA ALA A 93 -4.79 3.94 -4.18
C ALA A 93 -5.53 2.60 -4.28
N CYS A 94 -6.40 2.28 -3.29
CA CYS A 94 -7.19 1.05 -3.30
C CYS A 94 -8.12 0.97 -4.52
N GLN A 95 -8.85 2.05 -4.83
CA GLN A 95 -9.74 2.09 -5.99
C GLN A 95 -8.97 1.95 -7.31
N ARG A 96 -7.83 2.62 -7.42
CA ARG A 96 -6.95 2.56 -8.60
C ARG A 96 -6.41 1.15 -8.82
N GLU A 97 -5.78 0.54 -7.81
CA GLU A 97 -5.18 -0.80 -7.94
C GLU A 97 -6.23 -1.87 -8.25
N VAL A 98 -7.40 -1.85 -7.58
CA VAL A 98 -8.48 -2.78 -7.92
C VAL A 98 -8.92 -2.58 -9.37
N MET A 99 -9.10 -1.35 -9.81
CA MET A 99 -9.49 -1.05 -11.18
C MET A 99 -8.43 -1.47 -12.19
N GLU A 100 -7.15 -1.17 -11.93
CA GLU A 100 -6.02 -1.51 -12.81
C GLU A 100 -5.86 -3.03 -12.96
N GLU A 101 -5.88 -3.80 -11.85
CA GLU A 101 -5.66 -5.25 -11.90
C GLU A 101 -6.90 -6.04 -12.37
N THR A 102 -8.11 -5.56 -12.09
CA THR A 102 -9.34 -6.36 -12.24
C THR A 102 -10.43 -5.77 -13.13
N GLY A 103 -10.40 -4.48 -13.41
CA GLY A 103 -11.46 -3.75 -14.10
C GLY A 103 -12.70 -3.48 -13.25
N ILE A 104 -12.69 -3.84 -11.96
CA ILE A 104 -13.82 -3.65 -11.04
C ILE A 104 -13.78 -2.27 -10.41
N HIS A 105 -14.86 -1.52 -10.54
CA HIS A 105 -15.08 -0.29 -9.79
C HIS A 105 -15.47 -0.61 -8.35
N THR A 106 -14.87 0.12 -7.40
CA THR A 106 -15.12 -0.08 -5.97
C THR A 106 -15.26 1.23 -5.21
N GLU A 107 -15.95 1.17 -4.08
CA GLU A 107 -15.97 2.21 -3.04
C GLU A 107 -15.12 1.74 -1.85
N PHE A 108 -14.34 2.64 -1.28
CA PHE A 108 -13.56 2.38 -0.08
C PHE A 108 -14.47 2.41 1.15
N ILE A 109 -14.48 1.33 1.93
CA ILE A 109 -15.26 1.23 3.17
C ILE A 109 -14.37 1.58 4.37
N GLY A 110 -13.17 1.00 4.47
CA GLY A 110 -12.28 1.29 5.57
C GLY A 110 -11.06 0.38 5.62
N ILE A 111 -10.23 0.59 6.64
CA ILE A 111 -9.03 -0.21 6.89
C ILE A 111 -9.39 -1.36 7.84
N LEU A 112 -9.15 -2.59 7.42
CA LEU A 112 -9.34 -3.80 8.21
C LEU A 112 -8.17 -4.08 9.14
N SER A 113 -6.96 -3.96 8.63
CA SER A 113 -5.72 -4.20 9.37
C SER A 113 -4.53 -3.57 8.66
N PHE A 114 -3.37 -3.56 9.31
CA PHE A 114 -2.11 -3.26 8.64
C PHE A 114 -0.98 -4.14 9.18
N ARG A 115 0.01 -4.35 8.33
CA ARG A 115 1.27 -5.05 8.66
C ARG A 115 2.42 -4.06 8.63
N HIS A 116 3.30 -4.13 9.61
CA HIS A 116 4.59 -3.44 9.59
C HIS A 116 5.72 -4.47 9.40
N MET A 117 6.54 -4.27 8.39
CA MET A 117 7.66 -5.16 8.06
C MET A 117 8.92 -4.34 7.77
N HIS A 118 10.07 -4.85 8.19
CA HIS A 118 11.36 -4.23 7.91
C HIS A 118 12.08 -4.96 6.76
N ASN A 119 13.10 -4.30 6.18
CA ASN A 119 13.94 -4.85 5.10
C ASN A 119 13.14 -5.30 3.87
N SER A 120 12.17 -4.49 3.46
CA SER A 120 11.42 -4.64 2.21
C SER A 120 12.21 -4.06 1.02
N LEU A 121 11.53 -3.65 -0.04
CA LEU A 121 12.16 -3.12 -1.26
C LEU A 121 13.14 -1.98 -0.94
N PHE A 122 14.32 -2.07 -1.53
CA PHE A 122 15.41 -1.09 -1.35
C PHE A 122 15.85 -0.87 0.12
N GLY A 123 15.66 -1.89 0.98
CA GLY A 123 15.99 -1.81 2.40
C GLY A 123 15.08 -0.90 3.22
N LYS A 124 13.97 -0.46 2.66
CA LYS A 124 12.95 0.33 3.37
C LYS A 124 12.08 -0.57 4.24
N SER A 125 11.44 0.01 5.24
CA SER A 125 10.33 -0.64 5.95
C SER A 125 9.06 -0.52 5.11
N ASP A 126 8.09 -1.41 5.37
CA ASP A 126 6.83 -1.49 4.65
C ASP A 126 5.66 -1.41 5.64
N LEU A 127 4.74 -0.51 5.38
CA LEU A 127 3.43 -0.45 6.01
C LEU A 127 2.40 -0.91 4.98
N PHE A 128 1.86 -2.11 5.16
CA PHE A 128 0.90 -2.70 4.22
C PHE A 128 -0.50 -2.70 4.84
N PHE A 129 -1.38 -1.89 4.28
CA PHE A 129 -2.77 -1.75 4.73
C PHE A 129 -3.68 -2.72 3.99
N VAL A 130 -4.50 -3.45 4.73
CA VAL A 130 -5.56 -4.30 4.18
C VAL A 130 -6.88 -3.54 4.31
N CYS A 131 -7.51 -3.26 3.19
CA CYS A 131 -8.66 -2.37 3.09
C CYS A 131 -9.90 -3.13 2.62
N LEU A 132 -11.05 -2.79 3.19
CA LEU A 132 -12.34 -3.29 2.76
C LEU A 132 -12.89 -2.38 1.67
N MET A 133 -13.28 -3.01 0.56
CA MET A 133 -13.86 -2.35 -0.60
C MET A 133 -15.25 -2.90 -0.90
N LYS A 134 -16.16 -2.04 -1.34
CA LYS A 134 -17.48 -2.42 -1.84
C LYS A 134 -17.48 -2.35 -3.37
N PRO A 135 -17.66 -3.46 -4.09
CA PRO A 135 -17.80 -3.44 -5.54
C PRO A 135 -19.02 -2.63 -5.97
N THR A 136 -18.86 -1.82 -7.01
CA THR A 136 -19.96 -1.07 -7.68
C THR A 136 -20.14 -1.50 -9.11
N SER A 137 -19.29 -2.43 -9.61
CA SER A 137 -19.44 -3.14 -10.86
C SER A 137 -19.12 -4.62 -10.66
N SER A 138 -19.47 -5.48 -11.62
CA SER A 138 -19.27 -6.94 -11.51
C SER A 138 -18.46 -7.54 -12.65
N GLU A 139 -18.31 -6.83 -13.78
CA GLU A 139 -17.62 -7.32 -14.96
C GLU A 139 -16.10 -7.23 -14.78
N ILE A 140 -15.43 -8.38 -14.81
CA ILE A 140 -13.98 -8.47 -14.68
C ILE A 140 -13.33 -8.20 -16.04
N MET A 141 -12.48 -7.19 -16.08
CA MET A 141 -11.60 -6.86 -17.21
C MET A 141 -10.15 -6.82 -16.72
N LYS A 142 -9.56 -8.00 -16.51
CA LYS A 142 -8.21 -8.11 -15.93
C LYS A 142 -7.15 -7.43 -16.80
N GLU A 143 -6.17 -6.85 -16.14
CA GLU A 143 -4.97 -6.35 -16.77
C GLU A 143 -4.14 -7.53 -17.35
N HIS A 144 -3.63 -7.38 -18.58
CA HIS A 144 -3.00 -8.49 -19.31
C HIS A 144 -1.48 -8.55 -19.21
N SER A 145 -0.79 -7.53 -18.69
CA SER A 145 0.67 -7.56 -18.56
C SER A 145 1.12 -8.33 -17.33
N GLU A 146 0.45 -8.13 -16.19
CA GLU A 146 0.86 -8.65 -14.88
C GLU A 146 -0.06 -9.76 -14.38
N ILE A 147 -1.37 -9.70 -14.67
CA ILE A 147 -2.39 -10.59 -14.11
C ILE A 147 -2.66 -11.78 -15.05
N ALA A 148 -2.40 -12.98 -14.56
CA ALA A 148 -2.71 -14.24 -15.27
C ALA A 148 -4.21 -14.55 -15.18
N ARG A 149 -4.79 -14.48 -13.98
CA ARG A 149 -6.20 -14.76 -13.69
C ARG A 149 -6.77 -13.74 -12.72
N CYS A 150 -8.04 -13.40 -12.91
CA CYS A 150 -8.82 -12.61 -11.97
C CYS A 150 -10.22 -13.21 -11.88
N GLU A 151 -10.67 -13.56 -10.68
CA GLU A 151 -11.95 -14.25 -10.46
C GLU A 151 -12.58 -13.88 -9.11
N TRP A 152 -13.89 -14.03 -9.02
CA TRP A 152 -14.61 -14.12 -7.77
C TRP A 152 -14.55 -15.56 -7.27
N ILE A 153 -13.75 -15.83 -6.23
CA ILE A 153 -13.53 -17.17 -5.70
C ILE A 153 -14.19 -17.34 -4.33
N ASP A 154 -14.46 -18.59 -3.96
CA ASP A 154 -14.91 -18.88 -2.60
C ASP A 154 -13.79 -18.52 -1.60
N VAL A 155 -14.18 -17.93 -0.46
CA VAL A 155 -13.21 -17.51 0.58
C VAL A 155 -12.33 -18.67 1.02
N GLU A 156 -12.91 -19.86 1.15
CA GLU A 156 -12.17 -21.10 1.49
C GLU A 156 -11.07 -21.40 0.46
N GLN A 157 -11.33 -21.19 -0.82
CA GLN A 157 -10.33 -21.40 -1.88
C GLN A 157 -9.13 -20.46 -1.72
N TYR A 158 -9.31 -19.25 -1.21
CA TYR A 158 -8.23 -18.33 -0.88
C TYR A 158 -7.49 -18.78 0.39
N THR A 159 -8.22 -19.09 1.46
CA THR A 159 -7.66 -19.27 2.81
C THR A 159 -6.99 -20.62 3.03
N THR A 160 -7.34 -21.64 2.25
CA THR A 160 -6.78 -23.01 2.36
C THR A 160 -5.56 -23.27 1.48
N GLN A 161 -5.11 -22.30 0.70
CA GLN A 161 -3.92 -22.45 -0.13
C GLN A 161 -2.68 -22.77 0.72
N HIS A 162 -1.93 -23.80 0.36
CA HIS A 162 -0.73 -24.24 1.08
C HIS A 162 0.28 -23.08 1.28
N GLN A 163 0.50 -22.26 0.25
CA GLN A 163 1.44 -21.15 0.29
C GLN A 163 0.99 -20.04 1.25
N ILE A 164 -0.31 -19.80 1.35
CA ILE A 164 -0.89 -18.85 2.31
C ILE A 164 -0.70 -19.39 3.73
N LEU A 165 -1.03 -20.65 3.98
CA LEU A 165 -0.95 -21.28 5.31
C LEU A 165 0.50 -21.46 5.78
N LYS A 166 1.45 -21.65 4.88
CA LYS A 166 2.87 -21.79 5.22
C LYS A 166 3.48 -20.52 5.80
N ASN A 167 2.95 -19.35 5.45
CA ASN A 167 3.42 -18.08 5.99
C ASN A 167 2.53 -17.65 7.19
N PRO A 168 3.07 -17.53 8.41
CA PRO A 168 2.26 -17.23 9.60
C PRO A 168 1.48 -15.90 9.51
N ILE A 169 2.01 -14.89 8.82
CA ILE A 169 1.33 -13.60 8.63
C ILE A 169 0.16 -13.77 7.67
N HIS A 170 0.38 -14.44 6.53
CA HIS A 170 -0.68 -14.70 5.56
C HIS A 170 -1.77 -15.60 6.11
N ALA A 171 -1.40 -16.62 6.90
CA ALA A 171 -2.35 -17.50 7.57
C ALA A 171 -3.26 -16.73 8.55
N LYS A 172 -2.68 -15.81 9.34
CA LYS A 172 -3.48 -14.95 10.24
C LYS A 172 -4.39 -13.99 9.46
N LEU A 173 -3.91 -13.42 8.37
CA LEU A 173 -4.73 -12.58 7.51
C LEU A 173 -5.86 -13.37 6.87
N ALA A 174 -5.61 -14.57 6.39
CA ALA A 174 -6.63 -15.45 5.83
C ALA A 174 -7.75 -15.75 6.85
N GLN A 175 -7.39 -16.16 8.09
CA GLN A 175 -8.35 -16.36 9.18
C GLN A 175 -9.15 -15.09 9.52
N PHE A 176 -8.53 -13.91 9.38
CA PHE A 176 -9.22 -12.65 9.60
C PHE A 176 -10.20 -12.34 8.47
N ILE A 177 -9.83 -12.60 7.20
CA ILE A 177 -10.70 -12.45 6.04
C ILE A 177 -11.93 -13.37 6.14
N GLU A 178 -11.77 -14.62 6.61
CA GLU A 178 -12.90 -15.53 6.88
C GLU A 178 -13.90 -14.92 7.87
N ARG A 179 -13.41 -14.32 8.95
CA ARG A 179 -14.26 -13.64 9.94
C ARG A 179 -14.98 -12.43 9.35
N VAL A 180 -14.27 -11.62 8.55
CA VAL A 180 -14.89 -10.48 7.86
C VAL A 180 -15.94 -10.94 6.84
N ALA A 181 -15.71 -12.05 6.15
CA ALA A 181 -16.69 -12.64 5.23
C ALA A 181 -17.96 -13.11 5.94
N ALA A 182 -17.81 -13.68 7.14
CA ALA A 182 -18.93 -14.14 7.96
C ALA A 182 -19.69 -13.00 8.67
N ASP A 183 -19.05 -11.85 8.88
CA ASP A 183 -19.68 -10.67 9.49
C ASP A 183 -20.58 -9.95 8.48
N LYS A 184 -21.90 -10.03 8.70
CA LYS A 184 -22.90 -9.43 7.81
C LYS A 184 -22.79 -7.90 7.77
N ASP A 185 -22.45 -7.30 8.88
CA ASP A 185 -22.42 -5.84 9.01
C ASP A 185 -21.04 -5.26 8.64
N LYS A 186 -20.02 -6.11 8.52
CA LYS A 186 -18.62 -5.75 8.19
C LYS A 186 -18.10 -4.55 9.01
N THR A 187 -18.41 -4.55 10.30
CA THR A 187 -18.17 -3.41 11.22
C THR A 187 -16.73 -3.30 11.74
N ALA A 188 -15.93 -4.35 11.58
CA ALA A 188 -14.56 -4.41 12.11
C ALA A 188 -13.55 -3.66 11.24
N HIS A 189 -13.75 -2.35 11.00
CA HIS A 189 -12.85 -1.53 10.19
C HIS A 189 -12.72 -0.09 10.73
N LEU A 190 -11.66 0.60 10.33
CA LEU A 190 -11.48 2.03 10.57
C LEU A 190 -12.07 2.82 9.40
N THR A 191 -12.98 3.75 9.68
CA THR A 191 -13.55 4.65 8.68
C THR A 191 -12.68 5.90 8.50
N GLN A 192 -12.72 6.50 7.32
CA GLN A 192 -11.99 7.74 7.05
C GLN A 192 -12.81 8.96 7.45
N SER A 193 -12.09 9.98 7.94
CA SER A 193 -12.63 11.32 8.21
C SER A 193 -11.70 12.36 7.63
N VAL A 194 -12.21 13.24 6.77
CA VAL A 194 -11.43 14.32 6.19
C VAL A 194 -11.46 15.52 7.11
N CYS A 195 -10.29 15.97 7.57
CA CYS A 195 -10.15 17.07 8.52
C CYS A 195 -9.31 18.20 7.91
N ALA A 196 -9.58 19.44 8.31
CA ALA A 196 -8.68 20.55 8.00
C ALA A 196 -7.30 20.30 8.63
N ASN A 197 -6.23 20.57 7.88
CA ASN A 197 -4.88 20.46 8.43
C ASN A 197 -4.60 21.69 9.31
N GLY A 198 -4.48 21.49 10.62
CA GLY A 198 -4.26 22.56 11.59
C GLY A 198 -2.88 23.26 11.50
N PHE A 199 -1.93 22.66 10.77
CA PHE A 199 -0.54 23.16 10.68
C PHE A 199 -0.16 23.68 9.29
N LYS A 200 -0.88 23.29 8.24
CA LYS A 200 -0.63 23.67 6.85
C LYS A 200 -1.97 23.89 6.14
N SER A 201 -1.93 24.61 5.02
CA SER A 201 -3.11 24.70 4.14
C SER A 201 -3.45 23.32 3.58
N GLY A 202 -4.74 23.01 3.47
CA GLY A 202 -5.24 21.75 2.93
C GLY A 202 -5.95 20.89 3.96
N THR A 203 -6.17 19.64 3.59
CA THR A 203 -6.85 18.64 4.41
C THR A 203 -5.92 17.46 4.72
N SER A 204 -6.26 16.72 5.76
CA SER A 204 -5.66 15.43 6.12
C SER A 204 -6.76 14.40 6.30
N VAL A 205 -6.46 13.15 6.00
CA VAL A 205 -7.38 12.03 6.23
C VAL A 205 -6.99 11.34 7.53
N LEU A 206 -7.96 11.19 8.42
CA LEU A 206 -7.84 10.48 9.69
C LEU A 206 -8.68 9.21 9.62
N TYR A 207 -8.14 8.10 10.05
CA TYR A 207 -8.84 6.81 10.10
C TYR A 207 -9.19 6.47 11.56
N LEU A 208 -10.46 6.36 11.86
CA LEU A 208 -11.00 6.15 13.21
C LEU A 208 -11.94 4.94 13.24
N PRO A 209 -12.06 4.26 14.40
CA PRO A 209 -13.16 3.33 14.62
C PRO A 209 -14.50 4.03 14.37
N PRO A 210 -15.53 3.31 13.87
CA PRO A 210 -16.87 3.85 13.78
C PRO A 210 -17.30 4.37 15.14
N ILE A 211 -17.84 5.59 15.17
CA ILE A 211 -18.42 6.16 16.39
C ILE A 211 -19.74 5.42 16.62
N VAL A 212 -19.80 4.61 17.65
CA VAL A 212 -21.00 3.90 18.10
C VAL A 212 -21.95 4.86 18.79
#